data_695dc9f412421be5019a90fa98cde397
#
_entry.id   695dc9f412421be5019a90fa98cde397
#
_cell.length_a   1.000
_cell.length_b   1.000
_cell.length_c   1.000
_cell.angle_alpha   90.00
_cell.angle_beta   90.00
_cell.angle_gamma   90.00
#
_symmetry.space_group_name_H-M   'P 1'
#
loop_
_entity.id
_entity.type
_entity.pdbx_description
1 polymer ?
#
loop_
_entity_poly.entity_id
_entity_poly.type
_entity_poly.pdbx_seq_one_letter_code
_entity_poly.pdbx_strand_id
1 'polypeptide(L)'
;IIKSPYDITIQFIKESTFFYNDELINSLIYFTGLFGQRIFDPPNVAGWQRDEEWINTSTLTGRWQFTELYLGLLYQNGLESTFVDFAKELTNDSNDPEFITEVLINHFNAKELHSPGDYQIATDIFK
;
A
#
# COMPACT_ATOMS: atom_id res chain seq x y z
N ILE A 1 5.69 8.80 9.38
CA ILE A 1 4.22 8.82 9.27
C ILE A 1 3.75 7.49 8.73
N ILE A 2 2.92 6.80 9.50
CA ILE A 2 2.33 5.51 9.09
C ILE A 2 0.93 5.79 8.53
N LYS A 3 0.67 5.32 7.33
CA LYS A 3 -0.62 5.50 6.67
C LYS A 3 -1.73 4.80 7.44
N SER A 4 -2.89 5.47 7.53
CA SER A 4 -4.09 4.84 8.08
C SER A 4 -4.54 3.65 7.20
N PRO A 5 -5.34 2.73 7.74
CA PRO A 5 -5.90 1.63 6.96
C PRO A 5 -6.63 2.09 5.68
N TYR A 6 -7.44 3.14 5.75
CA TYR A 6 -8.12 3.68 4.58
C TYR A 6 -7.17 4.28 3.56
N ASP A 7 -6.13 5.00 3.99
CA ASP A 7 -5.14 5.55 3.07
C ASP A 7 -4.47 4.47 2.23
N ILE A 8 -4.14 3.33 2.86
CA ILE A 8 -3.53 2.20 2.17
C ILE A 8 -4.50 1.58 1.18
N THR A 9 -5.71 1.25 1.60
CA THR A 9 -6.68 0.54 0.75
C THR A 9 -7.13 1.40 -0.43
N ILE A 10 -7.40 2.68 -0.20
CA ILE A 10 -7.79 3.61 -1.26
C ILE A 10 -6.64 3.84 -2.24
N GLN A 11 -5.41 3.98 -1.73
CA GLN A 11 -4.25 4.14 -2.59
C GLN A 11 -4.05 2.94 -3.51
N PHE A 12 -4.13 1.71 -3.00
CA PHE A 12 -4.01 0.51 -3.81
C PHE A 12 -5.05 0.46 -4.93
N ILE A 13 -6.30 0.77 -4.63
CA ILE A 13 -7.36 0.78 -5.65
C ILE A 13 -7.11 1.85 -6.70
N LYS A 14 -6.75 3.04 -6.27
CA LYS A 14 -6.50 4.17 -7.15
C LYS A 14 -5.34 3.89 -8.12
N GLU A 15 -4.27 3.27 -7.63
CA GLU A 15 -3.09 2.96 -8.43
C GLU A 15 -3.28 1.75 -9.35
N SER A 16 -4.20 0.84 -9.03
CA SER A 16 -4.42 -0.40 -9.77
C SER A 16 -5.49 -0.32 -10.84
N THR A 17 -6.23 0.78 -10.92
CA THR A 17 -7.32 0.96 -11.90
C THR A 17 -8.42 -0.11 -11.85
N PHE A 18 -8.65 -0.74 -10.71
CA PHE A 18 -9.75 -1.69 -10.53
C PHE A 18 -11.11 -1.03 -10.74
N PHE A 19 -12.02 -1.77 -11.34
CA PHE A 19 -13.43 -1.38 -11.38
C PHE A 19 -14.05 -1.50 -10.00
N TYR A 20 -14.74 -0.44 -9.58
CA TYR A 20 -15.48 -0.45 -8.32
C TYR A 20 -16.78 -1.25 -8.51
N ASN A 21 -16.97 -2.24 -7.66
CA ASN A 21 -18.22 -2.95 -7.50
C ASN A 21 -18.51 -3.16 -6.01
N ASP A 22 -19.73 -3.57 -5.69
CA ASP A 22 -20.13 -3.73 -4.28
C ASP A 22 -19.31 -4.80 -3.55
N GLU A 23 -18.92 -5.86 -4.25
CA GLU A 23 -18.09 -6.93 -3.68
C GLU A 23 -16.70 -6.42 -3.31
N LEU A 24 -16.06 -5.66 -4.19
CA LEU A 24 -14.77 -5.04 -3.91
C LEU A 24 -14.85 -4.06 -2.73
N ILE A 25 -15.85 -3.19 -2.72
CA ILE A 25 -16.07 -2.22 -1.64
C ILE A 25 -16.27 -2.92 -0.30
N ASN A 26 -17.10 -3.96 -0.25
CA ASN A 26 -17.32 -4.73 0.97
C ASN A 26 -16.05 -5.42 1.45
N SER A 27 -15.25 -5.96 0.56
CA SER A 27 -13.94 -6.55 0.89
C SER A 27 -12.99 -5.52 1.50
N LEU A 28 -12.96 -4.31 0.95
CA LEU A 28 -12.14 -3.23 1.46
C LEU A 28 -12.56 -2.78 2.87
N ILE A 29 -13.86 -2.64 3.09
CA ILE A 29 -14.41 -2.31 4.41
C ILE A 29 -14.02 -3.38 5.43
N TYR A 30 -14.09 -4.65 5.05
CA TYR A 30 -13.66 -5.76 5.89
C TYR A 30 -12.17 -5.68 6.25
N PHE A 31 -11.30 -5.47 5.26
CA PHE A 31 -9.86 -5.38 5.49
C PHE A 31 -9.46 -4.16 6.31
N THR A 32 -10.07 -3.00 6.07
CA THR A 32 -9.79 -1.82 6.90
C THR A 32 -10.15 -2.05 8.36
N GLY A 33 -11.21 -2.81 8.61
CA GLY A 33 -11.56 -3.27 9.96
C GLY A 33 -10.49 -4.15 10.59
N LEU A 34 -9.90 -5.08 9.81
CA LEU A 34 -8.79 -5.92 10.26
C LEU A 34 -7.52 -5.13 10.57
N PHE A 35 -7.30 -4.03 9.86
CA PHE A 35 -6.17 -3.14 10.11
C PHE A 35 -6.39 -2.18 11.29
N GLY A 36 -7.53 -2.27 11.95
CA GLY A 36 -7.86 -1.46 13.12
C GLY A 36 -8.70 -0.22 12.88
N GLN A 37 -9.21 -0.02 11.65
CA GLN A 37 -10.07 1.12 11.34
C GLN A 37 -11.43 0.65 10.81
N ARG A 38 -12.38 0.51 11.72
CA ARG A 38 -13.74 0.09 11.39
C ARG A 38 -14.63 1.32 11.13
N ILE A 39 -15.27 1.40 9.99
CA ILE A 39 -16.15 2.53 9.61
C ILE A 39 -17.20 2.78 10.73
N PHE A 40 -17.36 4.03 11.11
CA PHE A 40 -18.29 4.52 12.13
C PHE A 40 -18.14 3.92 13.53
N ASP A 41 -17.05 3.20 13.79
CA ASP A 41 -16.80 2.54 15.07
C ASP A 41 -15.39 2.86 15.60
N PRO A 42 -15.11 4.13 15.97
CA PRO A 42 -13.83 4.49 16.55
C PRO A 42 -13.65 3.85 17.95
N PRO A 43 -12.40 3.60 18.37
CA PRO A 43 -12.12 2.88 19.60
C PRO A 43 -12.58 3.63 20.87
N ASN A 44 -12.71 4.95 20.79
CA ASN A 44 -13.15 5.80 21.90
C ASN A 44 -13.61 7.17 21.41
N VAL A 45 -14.03 8.03 22.32
CA VAL A 45 -14.52 9.38 22.03
C VAL A 45 -13.47 10.33 21.45
N ALA A 46 -12.19 10.01 21.59
CA ALA A 46 -11.09 10.77 20.98
C ALA A 46 -10.94 10.50 19.47
N GLY A 47 -11.61 9.47 18.97
CA GLY A 47 -11.60 9.12 17.55
C GLY A 47 -10.57 8.05 17.20
N TRP A 48 -10.09 8.09 15.94
CA TRP A 48 -9.16 7.11 15.41
C TRP A 48 -7.73 7.36 15.88
N GLN A 49 -7.00 6.27 16.02
CA GLN A 49 -5.56 6.26 16.30
C GLN A 49 -4.74 6.92 15.18
N ARG A 50 -3.49 7.20 15.46
CA ARG A 50 -2.56 7.82 14.49
C ARG A 50 -1.20 7.17 14.54
N ASP A 51 -0.50 7.25 13.43
CA ASP A 51 0.90 6.83 13.28
C ASP A 51 1.20 5.44 13.85
N GLU A 52 2.08 5.35 14.82
CA GLU A 52 2.55 4.09 15.40
C GLU A 52 1.45 3.25 16.04
N GLU A 53 0.39 3.88 16.48
CA GLU A 53 -0.76 3.20 17.08
C GLU A 53 -1.51 2.29 16.09
N TRP A 54 -1.33 2.51 14.78
CA TRP A 54 -1.83 1.62 13.73
C TRP A 54 -1.08 0.28 13.64
N ILE A 55 0.07 0.15 14.30
CA ILE A 55 0.95 -1.00 14.17
C ILE A 55 0.96 -1.81 15.47
N ASN A 56 0.39 -2.98 15.40
CA ASN A 56 0.52 -4.05 16.39
C ASN A 56 0.58 -5.39 15.63
N THR A 57 0.79 -6.49 16.35
CA THR A 57 0.94 -7.81 15.72
C THR A 57 -0.25 -8.17 14.83
N SER A 58 -1.47 -7.92 15.28
CA SER A 58 -2.69 -8.26 14.53
C SER A 58 -2.87 -7.38 13.30
N THR A 59 -2.70 -6.08 13.43
CA THR A 59 -2.88 -5.14 12.32
C THR A 59 -1.78 -5.25 11.28
N LEU A 60 -0.55 -5.52 11.69
CA LEU A 60 0.57 -5.76 10.79
C LEU A 60 0.35 -7.03 9.97
N THR A 61 -0.09 -8.11 10.61
CA THR A 61 -0.46 -9.37 9.92
C THR A 61 -1.59 -9.11 8.92
N GLY A 62 -2.60 -8.36 9.31
CA GLY A 62 -3.70 -7.97 8.42
C GLY A 62 -3.22 -7.21 7.19
N ARG A 63 -2.29 -6.28 7.35
CA ARG A 63 -1.69 -5.51 6.25
C ARG A 63 -0.95 -6.42 5.27
N TRP A 64 -0.19 -7.39 5.76
CA TRP A 64 0.50 -8.36 4.92
C TRP A 64 -0.46 -9.26 4.15
N GLN A 65 -1.48 -9.79 4.82
CA GLN A 65 -2.51 -10.61 4.18
C GLN A 65 -3.26 -9.84 3.10
N PHE A 66 -3.60 -8.58 3.35
CA PHE A 66 -4.21 -7.72 2.34
C PHE A 66 -3.31 -7.52 1.12
N THR A 67 -2.04 -7.22 1.34
CA THR A 67 -1.09 -7.03 0.25
C THR A 67 -0.95 -8.30 -0.60
N GLU A 68 -0.83 -9.45 0.04
CA GLU A 68 -0.73 -10.74 -0.65
C GLU A 68 -1.98 -11.06 -1.47
N LEU A 69 -3.16 -10.89 -0.87
CA LEU A 69 -4.43 -11.08 -1.57
C LEU A 69 -4.59 -10.12 -2.75
N TYR A 70 -4.25 -8.87 -2.53
CA TYR A 70 -4.40 -7.83 -3.53
C TYR A 70 -3.48 -8.03 -4.73
N LEU A 71 -2.22 -8.37 -4.49
CA LEU A 71 -1.27 -8.72 -5.55
C LEU A 71 -1.72 -9.97 -6.31
N GLY A 72 -2.27 -10.96 -5.61
CA GLY A 72 -2.87 -12.14 -6.22
C GLY A 72 -4.04 -11.81 -7.15
N LEU A 73 -4.93 -10.91 -6.73
CA LEU A 73 -6.05 -10.44 -7.55
C LEU A 73 -5.58 -9.67 -8.79
N LEU A 74 -4.57 -8.84 -8.66
CA LEU A 74 -3.97 -8.14 -9.80
C LEU A 74 -3.43 -9.13 -10.83
N TYR A 75 -2.69 -10.12 -10.37
CA TYR A 75 -2.12 -11.14 -11.24
C TYR A 75 -3.20 -11.96 -11.95
N GLN A 76 -4.24 -12.40 -11.23
CA GLN A 76 -5.35 -13.17 -11.81
C GLN A 76 -6.14 -12.39 -12.86
N ASN A 77 -6.24 -11.08 -12.72
CA ASN A 77 -6.95 -10.21 -13.67
C ASN A 77 -6.06 -9.67 -14.81
N GLY A 78 -4.82 -10.11 -14.90
CA GLY A 78 -3.87 -9.67 -15.93
C GLY A 78 -3.47 -8.20 -15.80
N LEU A 79 -3.55 -7.65 -14.60
CA LEU A 79 -3.22 -6.25 -14.31
C LEU A 79 -1.78 -6.06 -13.79
N GLU A 80 -0.97 -7.10 -13.81
CA GLU A 80 0.43 -7.06 -13.40
C GLU A 80 1.25 -6.03 -14.19
N SER A 81 0.92 -5.84 -15.47
CA SER A 81 1.56 -4.84 -16.32
C SER A 81 1.26 -3.39 -15.89
N THR A 82 0.17 -3.16 -15.18
CA THR A 82 -0.23 -1.82 -14.72
C THR A 82 0.83 -1.18 -13.84
N PHE A 83 1.42 -1.92 -12.92
CA PHE A 83 2.51 -1.42 -12.08
C PHE A 83 3.81 -1.22 -12.85
N VAL A 84 4.10 -2.07 -13.82
CA VAL A 84 5.27 -1.91 -14.70
C VAL A 84 5.14 -0.64 -15.53
N ASP A 85 3.99 -0.42 -16.14
CA ASP A 85 3.71 0.78 -16.93
C ASP A 85 3.74 2.05 -16.08
N PHE A 86 3.20 1.97 -14.87
CA PHE A 86 3.25 3.06 -13.90
C PHE A 86 4.69 3.41 -13.50
N ALA A 87 5.52 2.40 -13.22
CA ALA A 87 6.93 2.61 -12.92
C ALA A 87 7.68 3.24 -14.08
N LYS A 88 7.42 2.81 -15.31
CA LYS A 88 8.00 3.41 -16.53
C LYS A 88 7.59 4.87 -16.69
N GLU A 89 6.34 5.18 -16.48
CA GLU A 89 5.84 6.56 -16.57
C GLU A 89 6.52 7.48 -15.54
N LEU A 90 6.61 7.05 -14.28
CA LEU A 90 7.24 7.83 -13.22
C LEU A 90 8.75 8.04 -13.40
N THR A 91 9.44 7.08 -14.01
CA THR A 91 10.90 7.09 -14.16
C THR A 91 11.37 7.45 -15.57
N ASN A 92 10.49 7.86 -16.47
CA ASN A 92 10.77 8.09 -17.88
C ASN A 92 11.48 6.88 -18.54
N ASP A 93 10.97 5.67 -18.25
CA ASP A 93 11.48 4.39 -18.77
C ASP A 93 12.95 4.11 -18.40
N SER A 94 13.35 4.52 -17.19
CA SER A 94 14.70 4.22 -16.68
C SER A 94 14.90 2.73 -16.42
N ASN A 95 16.09 2.24 -16.69
CA ASN A 95 16.53 0.88 -16.38
C ASN A 95 17.42 0.79 -15.13
N ASP A 96 17.62 1.90 -14.42
CA ASP A 96 18.41 1.94 -13.19
C ASP A 96 17.58 1.45 -12.00
N PRO A 97 17.91 0.29 -11.38
CA PRO A 97 17.15 -0.24 -10.25
C PRO A 97 17.12 0.69 -9.04
N GLU A 98 18.20 1.43 -8.79
CA GLU A 98 18.25 2.37 -7.66
C GLU A 98 17.27 3.52 -7.86
N PHE A 99 17.25 4.11 -9.03
CA PHE A 99 16.35 5.20 -9.38
C PHE A 99 14.89 4.76 -9.37
N ILE A 100 14.57 3.60 -9.96
CA ILE A 100 13.20 3.04 -9.97
C ILE A 100 12.71 2.80 -8.55
N THR A 101 13.52 2.18 -7.71
CA THR A 101 13.18 1.88 -6.32
C THR A 101 12.94 3.15 -5.51
N GLU A 102 13.83 4.13 -5.64
CA GLU A 102 13.70 5.41 -4.93
C GLU A 102 12.42 6.14 -5.32
N VAL A 103 12.12 6.25 -6.61
CA VAL A 103 10.93 6.93 -7.11
C VAL A 103 9.66 6.25 -6.63
N LEU A 104 9.58 4.92 -6.69
CA LEU A 104 8.42 4.16 -6.22
C LEU A 104 8.21 4.29 -4.71
N ILE A 105 9.27 4.19 -3.92
CA ILE A 105 9.18 4.34 -2.46
C ILE A 105 8.69 5.74 -2.11
N ASN A 106 9.24 6.78 -2.71
CA ASN A 106 8.85 8.16 -2.44
C ASN A 106 7.42 8.46 -2.90
N HIS A 107 6.95 7.80 -3.96
CA HIS A 107 5.57 7.92 -4.41
C HIS A 107 4.58 7.31 -3.41
N PHE A 108 4.87 6.11 -2.88
CA PHE A 108 3.98 5.40 -1.97
C PHE A 108 4.08 5.87 -0.51
N ASN A 109 5.19 6.43 -0.10
CA ASN A 109 5.40 6.90 1.26
C ASN A 109 5.06 8.38 1.42
N ALA A 110 4.56 8.75 2.59
CA ALA A 110 4.26 10.14 2.93
C ALA A 110 5.54 10.97 3.19
N LYS A 111 6.65 10.31 3.52
CA LYS A 111 7.97 10.91 3.75
C LYS A 111 9.05 10.06 3.12
N GLU A 112 10.18 10.69 2.81
CA GLU A 112 11.39 9.97 2.41
C GLU A 112 11.88 9.05 3.54
N LEU A 113 12.58 7.99 3.17
CA LEU A 113 13.21 7.11 4.15
C LEU A 113 14.32 7.83 4.91
N HIS A 114 14.56 7.41 6.15
CA HIS A 114 15.49 8.10 7.05
C HIS A 114 16.95 8.05 6.62
N SER A 115 17.35 7.00 5.91
CA SER A 115 18.74 6.83 5.52
C SER A 115 18.89 6.30 4.09
N PRO A 116 20.01 6.63 3.41
CA PRO A 116 20.32 6.03 2.11
C PRO A 116 20.43 4.50 2.16
N GLY A 117 20.82 3.94 3.30
CA GLY A 117 20.90 2.49 3.50
C GLY A 117 19.56 1.78 3.39
N ASP A 118 18.46 2.44 3.78
CA ASP A 118 17.12 1.87 3.66
C ASP A 118 16.70 1.72 2.20
N TYR A 119 17.04 2.69 1.36
CA TYR A 119 16.83 2.61 -0.09
C TYR A 119 17.68 1.51 -0.72
N GLN A 120 18.91 1.33 -0.25
CA GLN A 120 19.80 0.28 -0.75
C GLN A 120 19.24 -1.12 -0.46
N ILE A 121 18.72 -1.35 0.74
CA ILE A 121 18.07 -2.62 1.10
C ILE A 121 16.88 -2.89 0.19
N ALA A 122 16.02 -1.91 -0.04
CA ALA A 122 14.88 -2.05 -0.94
C ALA A 122 15.32 -2.32 -2.39
N THR A 123 16.37 -1.66 -2.85
CA THR A 123 16.95 -1.88 -4.19
C THR A 123 17.48 -3.30 -4.34
N ASP A 124 18.16 -3.83 -3.33
CA ASP A 124 18.71 -5.19 -3.35
C ASP A 124 17.61 -6.25 -3.40
N ILE A 125 16.48 -6.01 -2.75
CA ILE A 125 15.30 -6.87 -2.85
C ILE A 125 14.67 -6.79 -4.25
N PHE A 126 14.60 -5.61 -4.84
CA PHE A 126 14.02 -5.37 -6.17
C PHE A 126 14.83 -6.02 -7.30
N LYS A 127 16.15 -6.05 -7.19
CA LYS A 127 17.02 -6.73 -8.16
C LYS A 127 16.73 -8.23 -8.20
#